data_dcaa69879b541fc4224e0389f69c874e
#
_entry.id   dcaa69879b541fc4224e0389f69c874e
#
_cell.length_a   1.000
_cell.length_b   1.000
_cell.length_c   1.000
_cell.angle_alpha   90.00
_cell.angle_beta   90.00
_cell.angle_gamma   90.00
#
_symmetry.space_group_name_H-M   'P 1'
#
loop_
_entity.id
_entity.type
_entity.pdbx_description
1 polymer ?
#
loop_
_entity_poly.entity_id
_entity_poly.type
_entity_poly.pdbx_seq_one_letter_code
_entity_poly.pdbx_strand_id
1 'polypeptide(L)'
;MSEKLRVGILGGTGMVGQRFISLLENHPWFEVTTIAASPRSAGKTYEDAVGDRWKMTTPMPEAVKKLVVMNVNEVEKVASQVDFVFSAVDMTKDEIKAIEEAYAKTETPVVSNNSAHRWTPDVPMVVPEINPEHFKIIDAQKKRLGTTRGFIAVKPNCSIQSYAPVLTAWKEFEPYEVVSTTYQAISGAGKTFKDWPEMVGNIIPYIGGEEEKSEKEPLRIWGKIEGDKIVPATSPVITCQCIRVPVLNGHTAAVFVKFRKKPTKEQLIEKLVTFSGEPQRLGLPSAPKQFIQYLEEDNRPQVALDVDFENGMGISVGRLREDTVYDYKFVGLSHNTLRGAAGGALLCAELLKAQGYITKK
;
A
#
# COMPACT_ATOMS: atom_id res chain seq x y z
N MET A 1 6.25 28.82 6.27
CA MET A 1 5.87 27.38 6.07
C MET A 1 4.68 27.40 5.13
N SER A 2 4.67 26.59 4.07
CA SER A 2 3.48 26.46 3.20
C SER A 2 2.34 25.87 4.03
N GLU A 3 1.12 26.36 3.81
CA GLU A 3 -0.08 25.84 4.47
C GLU A 3 -0.26 24.35 4.13
N LYS A 4 -0.53 23.51 5.15
CA LYS A 4 -0.76 22.08 4.95
C LYS A 4 -2.06 21.84 4.20
N LEU A 5 -2.11 20.77 3.41
CA LEU A 5 -3.35 20.32 2.78
C LEU A 5 -4.25 19.64 3.80
N ARG A 6 -5.53 19.94 3.74
CA ARG A 6 -6.57 19.37 4.59
C ARG A 6 -6.94 17.98 4.09
N VAL A 7 -6.84 16.99 4.97
CA VAL A 7 -7.04 15.59 4.62
C VAL A 7 -8.27 15.02 5.33
N GLY A 8 -9.10 14.33 4.57
CA GLY A 8 -10.17 13.50 5.09
C GLY A 8 -9.77 12.02 5.14
N ILE A 9 -10.15 11.32 6.20
CA ILE A 9 -9.96 9.87 6.33
C ILE A 9 -11.32 9.19 6.24
N LEU A 10 -11.60 8.52 5.12
CA LEU A 10 -12.80 7.73 4.92
C LEU A 10 -12.57 6.32 5.49
N GLY A 11 -13.41 5.89 6.41
CA GLY A 11 -13.20 4.66 7.16
C GLY A 11 -12.24 4.83 8.34
N GLY A 12 -12.16 6.03 8.92
CA GLY A 12 -11.19 6.39 9.95
C GLY A 12 -11.25 5.60 11.26
N THR A 13 -12.35 4.89 11.54
CA THR A 13 -12.50 4.08 12.77
C THR A 13 -11.94 2.66 12.65
N GLY A 14 -11.66 2.18 11.44
CA GLY A 14 -11.03 0.88 11.19
C GLY A 14 -9.51 0.91 11.36
N MET A 15 -8.87 -0.26 11.39
CA MET A 15 -7.41 -0.37 11.65
C MET A 15 -6.56 0.43 10.66
N VAL A 16 -6.87 0.38 9.36
CA VAL A 16 -6.12 1.14 8.33
C VAL A 16 -6.36 2.64 8.48
N GLY A 17 -7.60 3.06 8.75
CA GLY A 17 -7.91 4.46 9.03
C GLY A 17 -7.17 5.01 10.25
N GLN A 18 -7.10 4.24 11.34
CA GLN A 18 -6.32 4.56 12.53
C GLN A 18 -4.82 4.68 12.19
N ARG A 19 -4.31 3.80 11.32
CA ARG A 19 -2.90 3.86 10.86
C ARG A 19 -2.63 5.15 10.07
N PHE A 20 -3.52 5.57 9.17
CA PHE A 20 -3.39 6.87 8.50
C PHE A 20 -3.33 8.02 9.50
N ILE A 21 -4.23 8.03 10.48
CA ILE A 21 -4.29 9.08 11.51
C ILE A 21 -2.99 9.14 12.31
N SER A 22 -2.46 7.98 12.72
CA SER A 22 -1.19 7.89 13.42
C SER A 22 -0.01 8.41 12.57
N LEU A 23 0.06 8.04 11.29
CA LEU A 23 1.12 8.46 10.38
C LEU A 23 1.06 9.95 10.01
N LEU A 24 -0.13 10.54 10.04
CA LEU A 24 -0.33 11.95 9.71
C LEU A 24 -0.12 12.89 10.90
N GLU A 25 0.10 12.35 12.09
CA GLU A 25 0.48 13.18 13.23
C GLU A 25 1.80 13.91 12.92
N ASN A 26 1.77 15.24 13.02
CA ASN A 26 2.91 16.12 12.69
C ASN A 26 3.47 15.99 11.25
N HIS A 27 2.69 15.44 10.30
CA HIS A 27 3.14 15.34 8.92
C HIS A 27 3.42 16.76 8.34
N PRO A 28 4.53 16.95 7.61
CA PRO A 28 4.92 18.30 7.17
C PRO A 28 4.00 18.92 6.11
N TRP A 29 3.29 18.10 5.32
CA TRP A 29 2.49 18.56 4.19
C TRP A 29 0.99 18.38 4.37
N PHE A 30 0.55 17.50 5.26
CA PHE A 30 -0.84 17.08 5.40
C PHE A 30 -1.32 17.21 6.84
N GLU A 31 -2.59 17.56 7.00
CA GLU A 31 -3.26 17.67 8.29
C GLU A 31 -4.63 17.00 8.23
N VAL A 32 -4.91 16.10 9.16
CA VAL A 32 -6.23 15.47 9.28
C VAL A 32 -7.21 16.49 9.86
N THR A 33 -8.13 16.93 9.03
CA THR A 33 -9.18 17.89 9.43
C THR A 33 -10.56 17.25 9.51
N THR A 34 -10.74 16.08 8.87
CA THR A 34 -12.03 15.41 8.77
C THR A 34 -11.86 13.90 8.85
N ILE A 35 -12.70 13.27 9.65
CA ILE A 35 -12.80 11.82 9.75
C ILE A 35 -14.23 11.46 9.40
N ALA A 36 -14.40 10.53 8.44
CA ALA A 36 -15.70 10.03 8.05
C ALA A 36 -15.75 8.50 8.21
N ALA A 37 -16.88 8.00 8.65
CA ALA A 37 -17.08 6.58 8.89
C ALA A 37 -18.55 6.20 8.63
N SER A 38 -18.92 4.96 8.97
CA SER A 38 -20.29 4.47 8.85
C SER A 38 -21.29 5.32 9.67
N PRO A 39 -22.59 5.31 9.30
CA PRO A 39 -23.62 6.04 10.05
C PRO A 39 -23.63 5.76 11.57
N ARG A 40 -23.20 4.56 11.99
CA ARG A 40 -23.14 4.19 13.42
C ARG A 40 -22.11 5.00 14.21
N SER A 41 -21.07 5.48 13.58
CA SER A 41 -20.00 6.27 14.20
C SER A 41 -20.23 7.77 14.03
N ALA A 42 -21.03 8.18 13.06
CA ALA A 42 -21.28 9.57 12.74
C ALA A 42 -21.93 10.32 13.93
N GLY A 43 -21.54 11.58 14.12
CA GLY A 43 -22.03 12.46 15.18
C GLY A 43 -21.32 12.30 16.53
N LYS A 44 -20.47 11.29 16.70
CA LYS A 44 -19.64 11.11 17.90
C LYS A 44 -18.30 11.80 17.74
N THR A 45 -17.64 12.15 18.86
CA THR A 45 -16.21 12.50 18.79
C THR A 45 -15.42 11.28 18.34
N TYR A 46 -14.24 11.50 17.73
CA TYR A 46 -13.45 10.39 17.24
C TYR A 46 -13.03 9.44 18.38
N GLU A 47 -12.61 10.00 19.54
CA GLU A 47 -12.28 9.19 20.71
C GLU A 47 -13.45 8.32 21.19
N ASP A 48 -14.68 8.85 21.19
CA ASP A 48 -15.88 8.08 21.57
C ASP A 48 -16.27 7.06 20.49
N ALA A 49 -16.11 7.43 19.21
CA ALA A 49 -16.41 6.53 18.10
C ALA A 49 -15.47 5.32 18.03
N VAL A 50 -14.20 5.50 18.39
CA VAL A 50 -13.20 4.43 18.45
C VAL A 50 -13.27 3.68 19.78
N GLY A 51 -13.38 4.40 20.90
CA GLY A 51 -13.40 3.83 22.26
C GLY A 51 -12.15 2.97 22.52
N ASP A 52 -12.36 1.77 23.04
CA ASP A 52 -11.32 0.78 23.33
C ASP A 52 -10.77 0.04 22.10
N ARG A 53 -11.28 0.36 20.91
CA ARG A 53 -10.86 -0.26 19.63
C ARG A 53 -9.64 0.42 18.98
N TRP A 54 -8.95 1.32 19.68
CA TRP A 54 -7.68 1.87 19.19
C TRP A 54 -6.62 0.76 19.14
N LYS A 55 -6.11 0.46 17.95
CA LYS A 55 -5.24 -0.69 17.68
C LYS A 55 -3.77 -0.32 17.44
N MET A 56 -3.47 0.98 17.48
CA MET A 56 -2.09 1.43 17.28
C MET A 56 -1.29 1.33 18.58
N THR A 57 0.02 1.13 18.45
CA THR A 57 0.95 1.12 19.60
C THR A 57 1.23 2.51 20.16
N THR A 58 1.07 3.54 19.33
CA THR A 58 1.16 4.95 19.73
C THR A 58 -0.20 5.44 20.25
N PRO A 59 -0.22 6.41 21.17
CA PRO A 59 -1.46 7.03 21.60
C PRO A 59 -2.25 7.65 20.43
N MET A 60 -3.55 7.79 20.58
CA MET A 60 -4.37 8.54 19.63
C MET A 60 -3.93 10.01 19.64
N PRO A 61 -3.62 10.61 18.47
CA PRO A 61 -3.21 12.00 18.39
C PRO A 61 -4.24 12.97 19.01
N GLU A 62 -3.80 13.89 19.83
CA GLU A 62 -4.68 14.84 20.51
C GLU A 62 -5.51 15.69 19.54
N ALA A 63 -4.91 16.07 18.40
CA ALA A 63 -5.56 16.91 17.39
C ALA A 63 -6.83 16.30 16.80
N VAL A 64 -6.97 14.97 16.81
CA VAL A 64 -8.12 14.28 16.19
C VAL A 64 -9.16 13.82 17.20
N LYS A 65 -8.83 13.71 18.49
CA LYS A 65 -9.73 13.15 19.52
C LYS A 65 -11.12 13.77 19.52
N LYS A 66 -11.18 15.09 19.43
CA LYS A 66 -12.43 15.87 19.50
C LYS A 66 -13.09 16.15 18.14
N LEU A 67 -12.50 15.68 17.04
CA LEU A 67 -13.14 15.79 15.74
C LEU A 67 -14.45 14.98 15.74
N VAL A 68 -15.52 15.59 15.29
CA VAL A 68 -16.80 14.89 15.15
C VAL A 68 -16.76 14.05 13.87
N VAL A 69 -16.96 12.75 14.03
CA VAL A 69 -16.99 11.82 12.91
C VAL A 69 -18.19 12.12 12.03
N MET A 70 -17.94 12.30 10.73
CA MET A 70 -18.97 12.56 9.73
C MET A 70 -19.48 11.25 9.13
N ASN A 71 -20.68 11.25 8.59
CA ASN A 71 -21.19 10.13 7.81
C ASN A 71 -20.50 10.11 6.44
N VAL A 72 -19.83 9.02 6.11
CA VAL A 72 -19.10 8.85 4.84
C VAL A 72 -20.01 8.99 3.62
N ASN A 73 -21.30 8.71 3.74
CA ASN A 73 -22.29 8.85 2.68
C ASN A 73 -22.72 10.31 2.42
N GLU A 74 -22.42 11.25 3.32
CA GLU A 74 -22.65 12.67 3.11
C GLU A 74 -21.50 13.28 2.27
N VAL A 75 -21.35 12.78 1.04
CA VAL A 75 -20.18 13.02 0.18
C VAL A 75 -19.87 14.51 0.01
N GLU A 76 -20.83 15.32 -0.41
CA GLU A 76 -20.66 16.75 -0.63
C GLU A 76 -20.21 17.49 0.63
N LYS A 77 -20.78 17.13 1.77
CA LYS A 77 -20.48 17.75 3.06
C LYS A 77 -19.06 17.42 3.52
N VAL A 78 -18.63 16.17 3.39
CA VAL A 78 -17.25 15.75 3.70
C VAL A 78 -16.27 16.40 2.73
N ALA A 79 -16.55 16.34 1.44
CA ALA A 79 -15.70 16.86 0.37
C ALA A 79 -15.45 18.37 0.48
N SER A 80 -16.43 19.14 1.01
CA SER A 80 -16.28 20.59 1.22
C SER A 80 -15.25 20.94 2.30
N GLN A 81 -14.91 20.00 3.20
CA GLN A 81 -14.00 20.23 4.34
C GLN A 81 -12.53 19.94 4.01
N VAL A 82 -12.26 19.29 2.87
CA VAL A 82 -10.94 18.68 2.60
C VAL A 82 -10.40 19.05 1.22
N ASP A 83 -9.11 18.93 1.06
CA ASP A 83 -8.42 19.08 -0.23
C ASP A 83 -8.32 17.74 -0.96
N PHE A 84 -8.18 16.64 -0.24
CA PHE A 84 -8.25 15.25 -0.75
C PHE A 84 -8.59 14.28 0.38
N VAL A 85 -8.82 13.02 0.05
CA VAL A 85 -9.15 11.98 1.03
C VAL A 85 -8.27 10.73 0.84
N PHE A 86 -7.98 10.06 1.97
CA PHE A 86 -7.59 8.65 1.96
C PHE A 86 -8.84 7.79 2.17
N SER A 87 -8.96 6.72 1.40
CA SER A 87 -10.07 5.77 1.52
C SER A 87 -9.62 4.43 2.09
N ALA A 88 -10.24 4.06 3.21
CA ALA A 88 -10.09 2.77 3.88
C ALA A 88 -11.47 2.28 4.37
N VAL A 89 -12.51 2.52 3.57
CA VAL A 89 -13.88 2.10 3.88
C VAL A 89 -14.02 0.59 3.82
N ASP A 90 -14.90 0.04 4.68
CA ASP A 90 -15.23 -1.38 4.72
C ASP A 90 -16.67 -1.57 4.22
N MET A 91 -16.80 -1.91 2.96
CA MET A 91 -18.03 -2.08 2.21
C MET A 91 -17.83 -3.15 1.14
N THR A 92 -18.88 -3.50 0.40
CA THR A 92 -18.73 -4.33 -0.79
C THR A 92 -17.92 -3.60 -1.87
N LYS A 93 -17.31 -4.36 -2.79
CA LYS A 93 -16.51 -3.76 -3.87
C LYS A 93 -17.29 -2.75 -4.70
N ASP A 94 -18.56 -3.03 -4.99
CA ASP A 94 -19.40 -2.14 -5.80
C ASP A 94 -19.75 -0.86 -5.04
N GLU A 95 -20.04 -0.97 -3.76
CA GLU A 95 -20.26 0.21 -2.90
C GLU A 95 -19.00 1.07 -2.79
N ILE A 96 -17.83 0.43 -2.63
CA ILE A 96 -16.54 1.16 -2.59
C ILE A 96 -16.30 1.89 -3.92
N LYS A 97 -16.51 1.22 -5.06
CA LYS A 97 -16.38 1.88 -6.37
C LYS A 97 -17.29 3.10 -6.47
N ALA A 98 -18.55 2.94 -6.10
CA ALA A 98 -19.55 4.00 -6.19
C ALA A 98 -19.19 5.19 -5.29
N ILE A 99 -18.80 4.94 -4.05
CA ILE A 99 -18.49 6.03 -3.11
C ILE A 99 -17.18 6.75 -3.46
N GLU A 100 -16.14 6.02 -3.85
CA GLU A 100 -14.87 6.63 -4.27
C GLU A 100 -15.05 7.49 -5.54
N GLU A 101 -15.84 7.03 -6.53
CA GLU A 101 -16.20 7.84 -7.69
C GLU A 101 -17.05 9.06 -7.32
N ALA A 102 -17.97 8.92 -6.37
CA ALA A 102 -18.77 10.05 -5.89
C ALA A 102 -17.86 11.14 -5.28
N TYR A 103 -16.88 10.77 -4.43
CA TYR A 103 -15.90 11.74 -3.92
C TYR A 103 -15.07 12.37 -5.04
N ALA A 104 -14.56 11.60 -5.98
CA ALA A 104 -13.80 12.12 -7.12
C ALA A 104 -14.61 13.13 -7.93
N LYS A 105 -15.89 12.87 -8.17
CA LYS A 105 -16.81 13.79 -8.90
C LYS A 105 -17.10 15.10 -8.17
N THR A 106 -16.86 15.19 -6.88
CA THR A 106 -16.87 16.47 -6.14
C THR A 106 -15.57 17.25 -6.25
N GLU A 107 -14.73 16.93 -7.22
CA GLU A 107 -13.39 17.50 -7.39
C GLU A 107 -12.44 17.22 -6.21
N THR A 108 -12.66 16.11 -5.51
CA THR A 108 -11.85 15.67 -4.37
C THR A 108 -11.04 14.43 -4.76
N PRO A 109 -9.70 14.53 -4.92
CA PRO A 109 -8.86 13.38 -5.16
C PRO A 109 -9.00 12.31 -4.07
N VAL A 110 -9.01 11.05 -4.47
CA VAL A 110 -9.09 9.88 -3.59
C VAL A 110 -7.82 9.06 -3.73
N VAL A 111 -7.09 8.87 -2.64
CA VAL A 111 -5.98 7.91 -2.56
C VAL A 111 -6.46 6.72 -1.76
N SER A 112 -6.66 5.59 -2.45
CA SER A 112 -7.37 4.46 -1.88
C SER A 112 -6.43 3.32 -1.46
N ASN A 113 -6.67 2.78 -0.26
CA ASN A 113 -6.10 1.52 0.20
C ASN A 113 -6.91 0.30 -0.26
N ASN A 114 -8.13 0.51 -0.75
CA ASN A 114 -9.06 -0.55 -1.11
C ASN A 114 -8.72 -1.22 -2.45
N SER A 115 -9.20 -2.43 -2.63
CA SER A 115 -8.95 -3.21 -3.86
C SER A 115 -9.95 -2.96 -4.98
N ALA A 116 -11.04 -2.23 -4.71
CA ALA A 116 -12.18 -2.12 -5.62
C ALA A 116 -11.80 -1.55 -7.00
N HIS A 117 -10.97 -0.52 -7.05
CA HIS A 117 -10.53 0.13 -8.29
C HIS A 117 -9.19 -0.36 -8.85
N ARG A 118 -8.54 -1.37 -8.26
CA ARG A 118 -7.20 -1.81 -8.73
C ARG A 118 -7.18 -2.28 -10.18
N TRP A 119 -8.32 -2.75 -10.71
CA TRP A 119 -8.46 -3.22 -12.08
C TRP A 119 -9.30 -2.30 -12.97
N THR A 120 -9.74 -1.16 -12.49
CA THR A 120 -10.38 -0.14 -13.32
C THR A 120 -9.35 0.38 -14.32
N PRO A 121 -9.64 0.36 -15.64
CA PRO A 121 -8.63 0.57 -16.68
C PRO A 121 -7.81 1.86 -16.55
N ASP A 122 -8.46 2.95 -16.18
CA ASP A 122 -7.88 4.29 -16.06
C ASP A 122 -7.54 4.73 -14.62
N VAL A 123 -7.56 3.78 -13.68
CA VAL A 123 -7.13 4.04 -12.30
C VAL A 123 -5.70 3.54 -12.11
N PRO A 124 -4.74 4.41 -11.77
CA PRO A 124 -3.37 4.00 -11.52
C PRO A 124 -3.26 3.24 -10.20
N MET A 125 -2.65 2.06 -10.25
CA MET A 125 -2.24 1.27 -9.10
C MET A 125 -0.72 1.36 -8.97
N VAL A 126 -0.23 2.07 -7.96
CA VAL A 126 1.16 2.54 -7.92
C VAL A 126 1.90 2.09 -6.67
N VAL A 127 3.12 1.58 -6.90
CA VAL A 127 4.22 1.57 -5.92
C VAL A 127 5.14 2.73 -6.31
N PRO A 128 5.24 3.78 -5.50
CA PRO A 128 5.89 5.04 -5.90
C PRO A 128 7.32 4.90 -6.43
N GLU A 129 8.06 3.92 -5.93
CA GLU A 129 9.43 3.63 -6.37
C GLU A 129 9.50 2.84 -7.69
N ILE A 130 8.38 2.24 -8.15
CA ILE A 130 8.37 1.30 -9.29
C ILE A 130 7.77 1.91 -10.54
N ASN A 131 6.54 2.43 -10.45
CA ASN A 131 5.73 2.83 -11.60
C ASN A 131 5.03 4.19 -11.45
N PRO A 132 5.74 5.25 -11.01
CA PRO A 132 5.13 6.58 -10.83
C PRO A 132 4.58 7.16 -12.13
N GLU A 133 5.08 6.75 -13.30
CA GLU A 133 4.61 7.17 -14.62
C GLU A 133 3.16 6.76 -14.90
N HIS A 134 2.62 5.75 -14.19
CA HIS A 134 1.21 5.38 -14.31
C HIS A 134 0.26 6.48 -13.84
N PHE A 135 0.71 7.45 -13.04
CA PHE A 135 -0.12 8.61 -12.68
C PHE A 135 -0.55 9.45 -13.90
N LYS A 136 0.16 9.36 -15.03
CA LYS A 136 -0.24 10.04 -16.27
C LYS A 136 -1.61 9.60 -16.79
N ILE A 137 -2.11 8.41 -16.42
CA ILE A 137 -3.45 7.94 -16.79
C ILE A 137 -4.57 8.77 -16.13
N ILE A 138 -4.26 9.54 -15.09
CA ILE A 138 -5.22 10.40 -14.38
C ILE A 138 -5.92 11.36 -15.34
N ASP A 139 -5.26 11.84 -16.38
CA ASP A 139 -5.88 12.74 -17.37
C ASP A 139 -7.01 12.04 -18.15
N ALA A 140 -6.83 10.78 -18.52
CA ALA A 140 -7.88 9.96 -19.15
C ALA A 140 -9.03 9.69 -18.16
N GLN A 141 -8.69 9.39 -16.90
CA GLN A 141 -9.70 9.16 -15.86
C GLN A 141 -10.54 10.41 -15.61
N LYS A 142 -9.94 11.60 -15.52
CA LYS A 142 -10.66 12.87 -15.36
C LYS A 142 -11.64 13.12 -16.50
N LYS A 143 -11.27 12.81 -17.75
CA LYS A 143 -12.18 12.90 -18.90
C LYS A 143 -13.39 11.99 -18.73
N ARG A 144 -13.18 10.74 -18.30
CA ARG A 144 -14.27 9.78 -18.05
C ARG A 144 -15.18 10.25 -16.92
N LEU A 145 -14.61 10.75 -15.82
CA LEU A 145 -15.37 11.21 -14.65
C LEU A 145 -16.03 12.56 -14.86
N GLY A 146 -15.61 13.34 -15.85
CA GLY A 146 -16.07 14.73 -16.06
C GLY A 146 -15.53 15.69 -15.02
N THR A 147 -14.31 15.45 -14.52
CA THR A 147 -13.64 16.24 -13.47
C THR A 147 -12.45 17.01 -14.04
N THR A 148 -12.05 18.05 -13.34
CA THR A 148 -10.82 18.81 -13.63
C THR A 148 -9.73 18.54 -12.60
N ARG A 149 -10.13 18.23 -11.37
CA ARG A 149 -9.25 18.03 -10.22
C ARG A 149 -9.42 16.65 -9.57
N GLY A 150 -10.64 16.12 -9.51
CA GLY A 150 -10.98 14.87 -8.86
C GLY A 150 -10.50 13.65 -9.65
N PHE A 151 -9.92 12.68 -8.96
CA PHE A 151 -9.48 11.38 -9.50
C PHE A 151 -9.35 10.37 -8.38
N ILE A 152 -9.12 9.11 -8.74
CA ILE A 152 -8.82 8.00 -7.85
C ILE A 152 -7.45 7.44 -8.22
N ALA A 153 -6.58 7.25 -7.23
CA ALA A 153 -5.36 6.48 -7.33
C ALA A 153 -5.34 5.43 -6.21
N VAL A 154 -4.84 4.24 -6.50
CA VAL A 154 -4.86 3.14 -5.55
C VAL A 154 -3.45 2.58 -5.32
N LYS A 155 -3.22 2.03 -4.12
CA LYS A 155 -2.05 1.22 -3.84
C LYS A 155 -2.37 -0.27 -4.06
N PRO A 156 -1.37 -1.10 -4.42
CA PRO A 156 -1.56 -2.53 -4.62
C PRO A 156 -1.71 -3.31 -3.32
N ASN A 157 -1.88 -4.63 -3.43
CA ASN A 157 -1.94 -5.57 -2.32
C ASN A 157 -0.68 -5.50 -1.44
N CYS A 158 -0.85 -5.74 -0.14
CA CYS A 158 0.24 -5.67 0.83
C CYS A 158 1.26 -6.80 0.69
N SER A 159 0.84 -8.00 0.29
CA SER A 159 1.73 -9.17 0.23
C SER A 159 2.80 -9.05 -0.85
N ILE A 160 2.49 -8.40 -1.97
CA ILE A 160 3.44 -8.27 -3.09
C ILE A 160 4.63 -7.35 -2.77
N GLN A 161 4.54 -6.52 -1.74
CA GLN A 161 5.62 -5.62 -1.35
C GLN A 161 6.88 -6.36 -0.90
N SER A 162 6.75 -7.61 -0.44
CA SER A 162 7.88 -8.42 -0.03
C SER A 162 8.70 -9.01 -1.18
N TYR A 163 8.19 -8.98 -2.43
CA TYR A 163 8.91 -9.55 -3.58
C TYR A 163 8.81 -8.76 -4.90
N ALA A 164 7.73 -8.04 -5.17
CA ALA A 164 7.61 -7.28 -6.41
C ALA A 164 8.68 -6.17 -6.56
N PRO A 165 9.03 -5.40 -5.51
CA PRO A 165 10.15 -4.47 -5.58
C PRO A 165 11.49 -5.15 -5.86
N VAL A 166 11.71 -6.35 -5.30
CA VAL A 166 12.92 -7.14 -5.50
C VAL A 166 13.05 -7.55 -6.98
N LEU A 167 11.99 -8.12 -7.54
CA LEU A 167 11.95 -8.49 -8.96
C LEU A 167 12.09 -7.27 -9.87
N THR A 168 11.60 -6.11 -9.46
CA THR A 168 11.77 -4.85 -10.20
C THR A 168 13.24 -4.41 -10.24
N ALA A 169 13.96 -4.53 -9.14
CA ALA A 169 15.39 -4.25 -9.10
C ALA A 169 16.20 -5.14 -10.05
N TRP A 170 15.69 -6.33 -10.33
CA TRP A 170 16.31 -7.34 -11.22
C TRP A 170 15.76 -7.35 -12.65
N LYS A 171 14.96 -6.36 -13.01
CA LYS A 171 14.26 -6.32 -14.33
C LYS A 171 15.19 -6.47 -15.54
N GLU A 172 16.41 -5.93 -15.48
CA GLU A 172 17.38 -6.03 -16.57
C GLU A 172 17.83 -7.46 -16.87
N PHE A 173 17.74 -8.37 -15.88
CA PHE A 173 18.05 -9.78 -16.05
C PHE A 173 16.85 -10.60 -16.54
N GLU A 174 15.73 -9.96 -16.78
CA GLU A 174 14.51 -10.54 -17.35
C GLU A 174 14.01 -11.77 -16.58
N PRO A 175 13.56 -11.61 -15.30
CA PRO A 175 12.88 -12.70 -14.61
C PRO A 175 11.66 -13.14 -15.42
N TYR A 176 11.45 -14.46 -15.60
CA TYR A 176 10.38 -14.96 -16.45
C TYR A 176 9.50 -16.04 -15.81
N GLU A 177 9.99 -16.79 -14.82
CA GLU A 177 9.21 -17.71 -13.99
C GLU A 177 9.48 -17.43 -12.53
N VAL A 178 8.41 -17.26 -11.74
CA VAL A 178 8.47 -16.96 -10.32
C VAL A 178 7.50 -17.85 -9.56
N VAL A 179 7.98 -18.51 -8.54
CA VAL A 179 7.17 -19.20 -7.53
C VAL A 179 7.33 -18.50 -6.21
N SER A 180 6.22 -18.08 -5.60
CA SER A 180 6.21 -17.38 -4.33
C SER A 180 5.29 -18.08 -3.34
N THR A 181 5.72 -18.19 -2.09
CA THR A 181 4.84 -18.50 -0.96
C THR A 181 4.91 -17.36 0.01
N THR A 182 3.75 -16.74 0.32
CA THR A 182 3.68 -15.64 1.27
C THR A 182 3.18 -16.14 2.63
N TYR A 183 3.85 -15.70 3.69
CA TYR A 183 3.49 -15.92 5.08
C TYR A 183 2.96 -14.60 5.64
N GLN A 184 1.62 -14.52 5.78
CA GLN A 184 0.94 -13.25 5.98
C GLN A 184 0.44 -13.06 7.41
N ALA A 185 0.79 -11.93 7.99
CA ALA A 185 0.44 -11.52 9.33
C ALA A 185 -1.06 -11.29 9.52
N ILE A 186 -1.56 -11.47 10.74
CA ILE A 186 -2.98 -11.35 11.09
C ILE A 186 -3.53 -9.92 10.98
N SER A 187 -2.69 -8.90 11.14
CA SER A 187 -3.11 -7.49 10.97
C SER A 187 -3.54 -7.18 9.53
N GLY A 188 -3.13 -8.00 8.55
CA GLY A 188 -3.64 -7.94 7.18
C GLY A 188 -5.14 -8.23 7.07
N ALA A 189 -5.72 -8.94 8.04
CA ALA A 189 -7.15 -9.15 8.20
C ALA A 189 -7.84 -8.11 9.12
N GLY A 190 -7.13 -7.04 9.50
CA GLY A 190 -7.62 -6.04 10.44
C GLY A 190 -7.74 -6.51 11.89
N LYS A 191 -7.04 -7.59 12.25
CA LYS A 191 -7.15 -8.26 13.56
C LYS A 191 -5.84 -8.23 14.34
N THR A 192 -5.97 -8.33 15.65
CA THR A 192 -4.89 -8.60 16.61
C THR A 192 -5.09 -9.98 17.20
N PHE A 193 -4.14 -10.48 17.99
CA PHE A 193 -4.32 -11.75 18.72
C PHE A 193 -5.44 -11.69 19.76
N LYS A 194 -5.79 -10.50 20.28
CA LYS A 194 -6.97 -10.30 21.12
C LYS A 194 -8.27 -10.55 20.37
N ASP A 195 -8.32 -10.09 19.09
CA ASP A 195 -9.51 -10.27 18.24
C ASP A 195 -9.58 -11.67 17.61
N TRP A 196 -8.46 -12.37 17.56
CA TRP A 196 -8.33 -13.66 16.87
C TRP A 196 -7.38 -14.61 17.62
N PRO A 197 -7.75 -15.03 18.84
CA PRO A 197 -6.89 -15.87 19.70
C PRO A 197 -6.60 -17.25 19.10
N GLU A 198 -7.45 -17.78 18.21
CA GLU A 198 -7.27 -19.06 17.54
C GLU A 198 -6.08 -19.10 16.59
N MET A 199 -5.53 -17.92 16.26
CA MET A 199 -4.32 -17.84 15.45
C MET A 199 -3.04 -18.14 16.25
N VAL A 200 -3.07 -18.08 17.55
CA VAL A 200 -1.88 -18.42 18.35
C VAL A 200 -1.53 -19.89 18.15
N GLY A 201 -0.33 -20.15 17.62
CA GLY A 201 0.13 -21.50 17.31
C GLY A 201 -0.54 -22.16 16.11
N ASN A 202 -1.25 -21.40 15.26
CA ASN A 202 -1.99 -21.91 14.11
C ASN A 202 -1.51 -21.32 12.78
N ILE A 203 -1.64 -22.11 11.70
CA ILE A 203 -1.39 -21.71 10.31
C ILE A 203 -2.64 -22.05 9.49
N ILE A 204 -3.13 -21.06 8.71
CA ILE A 204 -4.26 -21.26 7.80
C ILE A 204 -3.72 -21.23 6.36
N PRO A 205 -3.84 -22.31 5.56
CA PRO A 205 -3.25 -22.42 4.22
C PRO A 205 -4.10 -21.71 3.13
N TYR A 206 -4.97 -20.80 3.51
CA TYR A 206 -5.89 -20.12 2.61
C TYR A 206 -6.21 -18.70 3.09
N ILE A 207 -6.09 -17.73 2.17
CA ILE A 207 -6.56 -16.36 2.35
C ILE A 207 -7.37 -15.99 1.10
N GLY A 208 -8.66 -15.71 1.27
CA GLY A 208 -9.59 -15.50 0.15
C GLY A 208 -9.13 -14.45 -0.86
N GLY A 209 -8.91 -14.86 -2.11
CA GLY A 209 -8.53 -14.00 -3.23
C GLY A 209 -7.10 -13.44 -3.17
N GLU A 210 -6.26 -13.82 -2.21
CA GLU A 210 -4.89 -13.30 -2.10
C GLU A 210 -3.95 -13.88 -3.16
N GLU A 211 -4.08 -15.15 -3.51
CA GLU A 211 -3.23 -15.78 -4.54
C GLU A 211 -3.39 -15.09 -5.90
N GLU A 212 -4.63 -14.86 -6.32
CA GLU A 212 -4.91 -14.15 -7.58
C GLU A 212 -4.33 -12.73 -7.60
N LYS A 213 -4.46 -11.98 -6.52
CA LYS A 213 -3.84 -10.65 -6.38
C LYS A 213 -2.33 -10.73 -6.47
N SER A 214 -1.73 -11.68 -5.77
CA SER A 214 -0.29 -11.88 -5.71
C SER A 214 0.32 -12.28 -7.06
N GLU A 215 -0.43 -12.98 -7.89
CA GLU A 215 -0.02 -13.40 -9.23
C GLU A 215 -0.20 -12.30 -10.29
N LYS A 216 -1.27 -11.49 -10.18
CA LYS A 216 -1.69 -10.56 -11.24
C LYS A 216 -1.30 -9.10 -10.98
N GLU A 217 -1.35 -8.62 -9.73
CA GLU A 217 -1.09 -7.21 -9.45
C GLU A 217 0.34 -6.77 -9.82
N PRO A 218 1.41 -7.58 -9.61
CA PRO A 218 2.74 -7.21 -10.09
C PRO A 218 2.78 -6.97 -11.61
N LEU A 219 2.06 -7.75 -12.39
CA LEU A 219 2.01 -7.59 -13.85
C LEU A 219 1.35 -6.25 -14.25
N ARG A 220 0.32 -5.82 -13.52
CA ARG A 220 -0.28 -4.50 -13.75
C ARG A 220 0.67 -3.36 -13.39
N ILE A 221 1.43 -3.49 -12.31
CA ILE A 221 2.45 -2.50 -11.90
C ILE A 221 3.55 -2.38 -12.97
N TRP A 222 3.97 -3.50 -13.56
CA TRP A 222 4.95 -3.53 -14.65
C TRP A 222 4.33 -3.29 -16.04
N GLY A 223 3.05 -3.03 -16.10
CA GLY A 223 2.32 -2.75 -17.33
C GLY A 223 2.66 -1.40 -17.93
N LYS A 224 1.93 -1.05 -18.98
CA LYS A 224 2.12 0.20 -19.74
C LYS A 224 0.79 0.90 -19.96
N ILE A 225 0.85 2.22 -20.06
CA ILE A 225 -0.31 3.01 -20.51
C ILE A 225 -0.42 2.86 -22.04
N GLU A 226 -1.58 2.41 -22.50
CA GLU A 226 -1.94 2.33 -23.93
C GLU A 226 -3.29 3.03 -24.11
N GLY A 227 -3.25 4.22 -24.73
CA GLY A 227 -4.43 5.07 -24.84
C GLY A 227 -4.96 5.53 -23.46
N ASP A 228 -6.17 5.14 -23.15
CA ASP A 228 -6.89 5.50 -21.93
C ASP A 228 -6.91 4.38 -20.85
N LYS A 229 -6.04 3.38 -20.99
CA LYS A 229 -5.99 2.23 -20.08
C LYS A 229 -4.56 1.79 -19.76
N ILE A 230 -4.42 1.14 -18.61
CA ILE A 230 -3.18 0.45 -18.24
C ILE A 230 -3.33 -1.02 -18.67
N VAL A 231 -2.41 -1.47 -19.54
CA VAL A 231 -2.31 -2.85 -20.01
C VAL A 231 -1.26 -3.58 -19.20
N PRO A 232 -1.61 -4.68 -18.52
CA PRO A 232 -0.64 -5.46 -17.75
C PRO A 232 0.49 -6.05 -18.60
N ALA A 233 1.66 -6.22 -18.01
CA ALA A 233 2.74 -7.00 -18.58
C ALA A 233 2.33 -8.48 -18.70
N THR A 234 2.97 -9.21 -19.61
CA THR A 234 2.72 -10.64 -19.84
C THR A 234 3.79 -11.56 -19.24
N SER A 235 4.84 -10.97 -18.68
CA SER A 235 5.96 -11.67 -18.06
C SER A 235 6.41 -10.88 -16.82
N PRO A 236 6.91 -11.56 -15.78
CA PRO A 236 7.06 -13.01 -15.60
C PRO A 236 5.73 -13.75 -15.39
N VAL A 237 5.74 -15.08 -15.55
CA VAL A 237 4.67 -15.93 -15.02
C VAL A 237 4.90 -16.10 -13.53
N ILE A 238 3.88 -15.82 -12.73
CA ILE A 238 3.95 -15.91 -11.27
C ILE A 238 2.89 -16.89 -10.79
N THR A 239 3.29 -17.86 -9.96
CA THR A 239 2.37 -18.65 -9.15
C THR A 239 2.63 -18.40 -7.68
N CYS A 240 1.57 -18.32 -6.89
CA CYS A 240 1.66 -17.96 -5.49
C CYS A 240 0.78 -18.82 -4.59
N GLN A 241 1.30 -19.19 -3.42
CA GLN A 241 0.51 -19.66 -2.29
C GLN A 241 0.51 -18.62 -1.19
N CYS A 242 -0.66 -18.34 -0.61
CA CYS A 242 -0.80 -17.36 0.46
C CYS A 242 -1.24 -18.05 1.76
N ILE A 243 -0.38 -17.99 2.77
CA ILE A 243 -0.55 -18.68 4.06
C ILE A 243 -0.70 -17.63 5.16
N ARG A 244 -1.73 -17.76 6.00
CA ARG A 244 -1.87 -16.96 7.22
C ARG A 244 -1.05 -17.59 8.34
N VAL A 245 -0.19 -16.78 8.97
CA VAL A 245 0.70 -17.22 10.04
C VAL A 245 0.47 -16.45 11.34
N PRO A 246 0.83 -16.99 12.51
CA PRO A 246 0.62 -16.37 13.80
C PRO A 246 1.65 -15.27 14.10
N VAL A 247 1.68 -14.27 13.25
CA VAL A 247 2.53 -13.07 13.33
C VAL A 247 1.62 -11.86 13.32
N LEU A 248 1.89 -10.86 14.17
CA LEU A 248 1.05 -9.67 14.25
C LEU A 248 1.21 -8.79 13.02
N ASN A 249 2.44 -8.39 12.69
CA ASN A 249 2.79 -7.55 11.55
C ASN A 249 3.95 -8.17 10.78
N GLY A 250 4.04 -7.88 9.50
CA GLY A 250 5.10 -8.34 8.60
C GLY A 250 4.66 -9.49 7.71
N HIS A 251 4.73 -9.28 6.39
CA HIS A 251 4.52 -10.31 5.38
C HIS A 251 5.87 -10.76 4.84
N THR A 252 6.14 -12.05 4.98
CA THR A 252 7.35 -12.70 4.47
C THR A 252 7.01 -13.46 3.20
N ALA A 253 7.88 -13.43 2.19
CA ALA A 253 7.77 -14.23 0.98
C ALA A 253 9.00 -15.13 0.81
N ALA A 254 8.78 -16.41 0.56
CA ALA A 254 9.81 -17.34 0.06
C ALA A 254 9.63 -17.44 -1.46
N VAL A 255 10.67 -17.07 -2.22
CA VAL A 255 10.57 -16.85 -3.66
C VAL A 255 11.65 -17.62 -4.41
N PHE A 256 11.25 -18.26 -5.51
CA PHE A 256 12.14 -18.91 -6.49
C PHE A 256 11.98 -18.18 -7.83
N VAL A 257 13.09 -17.96 -8.53
CA VAL A 257 13.08 -17.16 -9.76
C VAL A 257 14.02 -17.73 -10.81
N LYS A 258 13.56 -17.71 -12.07
CA LYS A 258 14.37 -17.96 -13.28
C LYS A 258 14.53 -16.68 -14.08
N PHE A 259 15.72 -16.50 -14.64
CA PHE A 259 16.09 -15.35 -15.46
C PHE A 259 16.40 -15.78 -16.89
N ARG A 260 16.01 -14.98 -17.88
CA ARG A 260 16.47 -15.16 -19.29
C ARG A 260 17.96 -14.85 -19.42
N LYS A 261 18.45 -13.90 -18.65
CA LYS A 261 19.86 -13.48 -18.56
C LYS A 261 20.34 -13.75 -17.14
N LYS A 262 20.78 -14.98 -16.88
CA LYS A 262 21.18 -15.40 -15.51
C LYS A 262 22.28 -14.48 -14.98
N PRO A 263 22.02 -13.71 -13.88
CA PRO A 263 23.03 -12.86 -13.24
C PRO A 263 23.90 -13.66 -12.27
N THR A 264 24.97 -13.02 -11.80
CA THR A 264 25.67 -13.50 -10.59
C THR A 264 24.93 -13.07 -9.33
N LYS A 265 25.21 -13.74 -8.21
CA LYS A 265 24.66 -13.35 -6.89
C LYS A 265 25.05 -11.92 -6.52
N GLU A 266 26.29 -11.53 -6.79
CA GLU A 266 26.85 -10.21 -6.52
C GLU A 266 26.10 -9.11 -7.32
N GLN A 267 25.80 -9.37 -8.58
CA GLN A 267 25.00 -8.46 -9.41
C GLN A 267 23.59 -8.28 -8.83
N LEU A 268 22.97 -9.36 -8.38
CA LEU A 268 21.64 -9.30 -7.76
C LEU A 268 21.65 -8.48 -6.48
N ILE A 269 22.64 -8.68 -5.60
CA ILE A 269 22.78 -7.90 -4.36
C ILE A 269 23.00 -6.42 -4.65
N GLU A 270 23.92 -6.11 -5.58
CA GLU A 270 24.19 -4.73 -6.00
C GLU A 270 22.91 -4.01 -6.44
N LYS A 271 22.08 -4.67 -7.27
CA LYS A 271 20.81 -4.10 -7.72
C LYS A 271 19.82 -3.85 -6.59
N LEU A 272 19.80 -4.68 -5.57
CA LEU A 272 18.95 -4.49 -4.40
C LEU A 272 19.37 -3.26 -3.59
N VAL A 273 20.65 -3.20 -3.20
CA VAL A 273 21.13 -2.14 -2.28
C VAL A 273 21.26 -0.77 -2.94
N THR A 274 21.35 -0.72 -4.27
CA THR A 274 21.41 0.53 -5.05
C THR A 274 20.04 0.94 -5.61
N PHE A 275 18.99 0.12 -5.44
CA PHE A 275 17.68 0.44 -5.99
C PHE A 275 17.11 1.71 -5.36
N SER A 276 16.80 2.68 -6.20
CA SER A 276 16.26 3.98 -5.81
C SER A 276 15.19 4.40 -6.82
N GLY A 277 14.16 5.04 -6.34
CA GLY A 277 13.05 5.51 -7.15
C GLY A 277 12.80 7.02 -7.04
N GLU A 278 11.73 7.47 -7.65
CA GLU A 278 11.31 8.88 -7.63
C GLU A 278 11.12 9.44 -6.21
N PRO A 279 10.53 8.70 -5.23
CA PRO A 279 10.39 9.19 -3.87
C PRO A 279 11.71 9.53 -3.20
N GLN A 280 12.75 8.72 -3.39
CA GLN A 280 14.09 8.96 -2.85
C GLN A 280 14.74 10.16 -3.54
N ARG A 281 14.62 10.25 -4.86
CA ARG A 281 15.14 11.38 -5.65
C ARG A 281 14.53 12.71 -5.22
N LEU A 282 13.24 12.72 -4.90
CA LEU A 282 12.51 13.92 -4.45
C LEU A 282 12.64 14.19 -2.95
N GLY A 283 13.20 13.25 -2.17
CA GLY A 283 13.28 13.38 -0.72
C GLY A 283 11.91 13.50 -0.05
N LEU A 284 10.93 12.67 -0.49
CA LEU A 284 9.58 12.74 0.06
C LEU A 284 9.58 12.40 1.56
N PRO A 285 8.68 13.03 2.35
CA PRO A 285 8.69 12.88 3.82
C PRO A 285 8.63 11.45 4.33
N SER A 286 7.83 10.57 3.72
CA SER A 286 7.68 9.16 4.11
C SER A 286 8.55 8.20 3.31
N ALA A 287 9.38 8.70 2.38
CA ALA A 287 10.25 7.85 1.58
C ALA A 287 11.36 7.25 2.45
N PRO A 288 11.60 5.93 2.37
CA PRO A 288 12.78 5.34 2.99
C PRO A 288 14.04 5.90 2.32
N LYS A 289 15.10 6.11 3.09
CA LYS A 289 16.39 6.52 2.53
C LYS A 289 17.00 5.41 1.71
N GLN A 290 16.94 4.18 2.23
CA GLN A 290 17.29 2.95 1.54
C GLN A 290 16.03 2.11 1.36
N PHE A 291 15.62 1.89 0.11
CA PHE A 291 14.36 1.18 -0.14
C PHE A 291 14.48 -0.32 0.14
N ILE A 292 15.57 -0.96 -0.31
CA ILE A 292 15.79 -2.39 -0.13
C ILE A 292 17.14 -2.59 0.57
N GLN A 293 17.16 -3.34 1.68
CA GLN A 293 18.40 -3.83 2.29
C GLN A 293 18.60 -5.31 2.00
N TYR A 294 19.85 -5.73 1.94
CA TYR A 294 20.25 -7.13 1.88
C TYR A 294 20.94 -7.54 3.18
N LEU A 295 20.53 -8.68 3.73
CA LEU A 295 21.03 -9.24 4.98
C LEU A 295 21.81 -10.53 4.69
N GLU A 296 23.06 -10.57 5.13
CA GLU A 296 23.98 -11.68 4.85
C GLU A 296 23.78 -12.89 5.77
N GLU A 297 23.20 -12.67 6.95
CA GLU A 297 23.04 -13.71 7.97
C GLU A 297 22.05 -14.79 7.51
N ASP A 298 22.40 -16.04 7.76
CA ASP A 298 21.63 -17.20 7.32
C ASP A 298 20.21 -17.29 7.91
N ASN A 299 19.96 -16.62 9.02
CA ASN A 299 18.66 -16.62 9.71
C ASN A 299 17.87 -15.30 9.54
N ARG A 300 18.21 -14.48 8.54
CA ARG A 300 17.55 -13.19 8.26
C ARG A 300 16.96 -13.16 6.84
N PRO A 301 15.87 -12.40 6.59
CA PRO A 301 15.18 -11.51 7.53
C PRO A 301 14.28 -12.26 8.52
N GLN A 302 14.16 -11.68 9.72
CA GLN A 302 13.20 -12.10 10.74
C GLN A 302 12.20 -10.98 10.99
N VAL A 303 10.92 -11.29 11.12
CA VAL A 303 9.88 -10.30 11.40
C VAL A 303 10.22 -9.48 12.64
N ALA A 304 10.60 -10.13 13.74
CA ALA A 304 10.90 -9.45 15.01
C ALA A 304 12.09 -8.48 14.97
N LEU A 305 12.99 -8.65 14.00
CA LEU A 305 14.20 -7.85 13.88
C LEU A 305 14.19 -6.84 12.74
N ASP A 306 13.44 -7.16 11.66
CA ASP A 306 13.62 -6.48 10.37
C ASP A 306 12.36 -5.79 9.83
N VAL A 307 11.19 -6.06 10.43
CA VAL A 307 9.91 -5.52 9.92
C VAL A 307 9.87 -3.99 9.94
N ASP A 308 10.56 -3.37 10.88
CA ASP A 308 10.57 -1.91 11.07
C ASP A 308 11.70 -1.20 10.32
N PHE A 309 12.43 -1.91 9.45
CA PHE A 309 13.47 -1.28 8.62
C PHE A 309 12.94 -0.04 7.90
N GLU A 310 13.66 1.09 8.00
CA GLU A 310 13.24 2.40 7.47
C GLU A 310 11.81 2.79 7.95
N ASN A 311 11.55 2.62 9.25
CA ASN A 311 10.23 2.85 9.87
C ASN A 311 9.11 2.03 9.22
N GLY A 312 9.41 0.81 8.78
CA GLY A 312 8.46 -0.07 8.11
C GLY A 312 8.16 0.28 6.65
N MET A 313 8.90 1.23 6.07
CA MET A 313 8.77 1.61 4.66
C MET A 313 9.80 0.95 3.75
N GLY A 314 10.84 0.33 4.30
CA GLY A 314 11.85 -0.44 3.56
C GLY A 314 11.46 -1.91 3.39
N ILE A 315 12.20 -2.58 2.51
CA ILE A 315 12.09 -4.01 2.23
C ILE A 315 13.38 -4.70 2.68
N SER A 316 13.26 -5.79 3.43
CA SER A 316 14.41 -6.58 3.86
C SER A 316 14.50 -7.88 3.05
N VAL A 317 15.64 -8.13 2.46
CA VAL A 317 15.91 -9.33 1.64
C VAL A 317 17.10 -10.07 2.23
N GLY A 318 16.99 -11.38 2.29
CA GLY A 318 18.07 -12.27 2.69
C GLY A 318 17.93 -13.63 2.06
N ARG A 319 18.80 -14.55 2.46
CA ARG A 319 18.78 -15.93 1.96
C ARG A 319 18.88 -16.04 0.43
N LEU A 320 19.50 -15.08 -0.26
CA LEU A 320 19.72 -15.16 -1.70
C LEU A 320 20.83 -16.19 -1.98
N ARG A 321 20.47 -17.23 -2.72
CA ARG A 321 21.36 -18.34 -3.05
C ARG A 321 20.89 -19.05 -4.31
N GLU A 322 21.79 -19.77 -4.97
CA GLU A 322 21.44 -20.61 -6.11
C GLU A 322 20.44 -21.71 -5.69
N ASP A 323 19.60 -22.10 -6.62
CA ASP A 323 18.62 -23.16 -6.46
C ASP A 323 18.89 -24.34 -7.40
N THR A 324 18.38 -25.53 -7.05
CA THR A 324 18.59 -26.76 -7.85
C THR A 324 17.63 -26.87 -9.02
N VAL A 325 16.47 -26.19 -8.99
CA VAL A 325 15.42 -26.22 -10.02
C VAL A 325 15.29 -24.89 -10.73
N TYR A 326 15.35 -23.80 -9.95
CA TYR A 326 15.35 -22.42 -10.43
C TYR A 326 16.78 -21.87 -10.48
N ASP A 327 16.96 -20.64 -10.94
CA ASP A 327 18.29 -20.02 -10.92
C ASP A 327 18.68 -19.58 -9.51
N TYR A 328 17.74 -18.87 -8.82
CA TYR A 328 17.94 -18.36 -7.47
C TYR A 328 16.67 -18.48 -6.64
N LYS A 329 16.87 -18.46 -5.33
CA LYS A 329 15.81 -18.32 -4.32
C LYS A 329 16.22 -17.33 -3.24
N PHE A 330 15.23 -16.64 -2.67
CA PHE A 330 15.43 -15.66 -1.61
C PHE A 330 14.23 -15.57 -0.68
N VAL A 331 14.39 -14.83 0.40
CA VAL A 331 13.34 -14.48 1.33
C VAL A 331 13.23 -12.95 1.39
N GLY A 332 12.03 -12.42 1.19
CA GLY A 332 11.72 -11.00 1.32
C GLY A 332 10.75 -10.74 2.47
N LEU A 333 10.86 -9.58 3.10
CA LEU A 333 10.01 -9.13 4.20
C LEU A 333 9.61 -7.67 4.02
N SER A 334 8.33 -7.36 4.21
CA SER A 334 7.82 -5.99 4.25
C SER A 334 6.78 -5.82 5.38
N HIS A 335 6.66 -4.61 5.88
CA HIS A 335 5.61 -4.28 6.87
C HIS A 335 4.27 -4.09 6.17
N ASN A 336 3.30 -4.98 6.45
CA ASN A 336 2.03 -5.03 5.74
C ASN A 336 1.08 -3.86 6.02
N THR A 337 1.14 -3.23 7.18
CA THR A 337 0.25 -2.09 7.51
C THR A 337 0.90 -0.73 7.25
N LEU A 338 2.22 -0.68 7.13
CA LEU A 338 2.99 0.51 6.74
C LEU A 338 3.26 0.49 5.24
N ARG A 339 4.38 -0.05 4.76
CA ARG A 339 4.66 -0.14 3.31
C ARG A 339 3.47 -0.74 2.54
N GLY A 340 2.91 -1.82 3.06
CA GLY A 340 1.83 -2.59 2.42
C GLY A 340 0.45 -1.95 2.48
N ALA A 341 0.22 -0.94 3.29
CA ALA A 341 -1.10 -0.30 3.44
C ALA A 341 -1.00 1.22 3.59
N ALA A 342 -1.30 1.78 4.76
CA ALA A 342 -1.42 3.22 4.94
C ALA A 342 -0.14 4.00 4.61
N GLY A 343 1.04 3.48 4.95
CA GLY A 343 2.32 4.13 4.62
C GLY A 343 2.57 4.20 3.12
N GLY A 344 2.27 3.11 2.39
CA GLY A 344 2.38 3.10 0.92
C GLY A 344 1.40 4.06 0.25
N ALA A 345 0.15 4.15 0.73
CA ALA A 345 -0.82 5.12 0.24
C ALA A 345 -0.44 6.56 0.57
N LEU A 346 0.11 6.80 1.76
CA LEU A 346 0.64 8.11 2.14
C LEU A 346 1.77 8.55 1.20
N LEU A 347 2.71 7.66 0.91
CA LEU A 347 3.80 7.95 -0.04
C LEU A 347 3.27 8.22 -1.46
N CYS A 348 2.21 7.52 -1.90
CA CYS A 348 1.51 7.85 -3.15
C CYS A 348 0.94 9.28 -3.13
N ALA A 349 0.29 9.68 -2.04
CA ALA A 349 -0.26 11.04 -1.90
C ALA A 349 0.83 12.12 -1.89
N GLU A 350 1.95 11.85 -1.23
CA GLU A 350 3.11 12.75 -1.25
C GLU A 350 3.68 12.92 -2.67
N LEU A 351 3.80 11.82 -3.42
CA LEU A 351 4.26 11.86 -4.80
C LEU A 351 3.26 12.59 -5.71
N LEU A 352 1.97 12.31 -5.57
CA LEU A 352 0.91 13.02 -6.30
C LEU A 352 0.91 14.53 -6.01
N LYS A 353 1.16 14.92 -4.75
CA LYS A 353 1.33 16.33 -4.40
C LYS A 353 2.58 16.93 -5.04
N ALA A 354 3.72 16.24 -4.94
CA ALA A 354 4.99 16.71 -5.49
C ALA A 354 4.93 16.89 -7.03
N GLN A 355 4.14 16.05 -7.71
CA GLN A 355 3.93 16.11 -9.16
C GLN A 355 2.77 17.05 -9.57
N GLY A 356 2.11 17.71 -8.63
CA GLY A 356 1.07 18.71 -8.91
C GLY A 356 -0.33 18.16 -9.17
N TYR A 357 -0.56 16.85 -8.98
CA TYR A 357 -1.92 16.25 -9.11
C TYR A 357 -2.82 16.57 -7.92
N ILE A 358 -2.27 16.59 -6.70
CA ILE A 358 -2.99 17.01 -5.49
C ILE A 358 -2.58 18.43 -5.13
N THR A 359 -3.54 19.33 -5.11
CA THR A 359 -3.36 20.75 -4.80
C THR A 359 -4.38 21.19 -3.74
N LYS A 360 -4.23 22.38 -3.21
CA LYS A 360 -5.25 23.00 -2.36
C LYS A 360 -6.54 23.24 -3.16
N LYS A 361 -7.70 23.04 -2.52
CA LYS A 361 -9.04 23.27 -3.08
C LYS A 361 -9.44 24.73 -2.93
#